data_26becac2616a6dc8171d50e176dd4a74
#
_entry.id   26becac2616a6dc8171d50e176dd4a74
#
_cell.length_a   1.000
_cell.length_b   1.000
_cell.length_c   1.000
_cell.angle_alpha   90.00
_cell.angle_beta   90.00
_cell.angle_gamma   90.00
#
_symmetry.space_group_name_H-M   'P 1'
#
loop_
_entity.id
_entity.type
_entity.pdbx_description
1 polymer ?
#
loop_
_entity_poly.entity_id
_entity_poly.type
_entity_poly.pdbx_seq_one_letter_code
_entity_poly.pdbx_strand_id
1 'polypeptide(L)'
;HDDSPNLNYSYHFNTNNSFKENAQTKPQFDGITYSFMYGDVLFLVFSMQDYWKGSPNMSDLTCPYLTNDVGNWFRNQVARHPEAKLRVALVHKNIFSGSGHQEDDETPLFRATMLPIMKECEIDLVMQGHDHCYEVMGPVNPDTRTPILDAITDREEVPTNVSMSGYKGGTYLVDDGSLYFIGATCGSKKYYPYTKAQMESYYSAHQVENYFDLFTGMFCQPGAPSYTTFSLKDKTITVNSYTSDEEGNSTLFNTFKVVREKEHTPLTGLEDIRVDQLPTGDVTTKLLYQGQIILMRNGVAYDILGNIVQ
;
A
#
# COMPACT_ATOMS: atom_id res chain seq x y z
N HIS A 1 11.38 -2.73 9.30
CA HIS A 1 11.86 -2.66 10.70
C HIS A 1 13.31 -2.19 10.83
N ASP A 2 14.01 -1.94 9.74
CA ASP A 2 15.39 -1.43 9.79
C ASP A 2 15.46 0.03 10.25
N ASP A 3 14.34 0.72 10.28
CA ASP A 3 14.19 2.13 10.64
C ASP A 3 13.74 2.38 12.09
N SER A 4 13.36 1.34 12.84
CA SER A 4 12.91 1.51 14.22
C SER A 4 13.90 0.85 15.23
N PRO A 5 14.62 1.61 16.01
CA PRO A 5 14.72 3.06 16.14
C PRO A 5 15.82 3.69 15.26
N ASN A 6 15.98 3.22 14.04
CA ASN A 6 17.11 3.62 13.21
C ASN A 6 16.95 5.05 12.67
N LEU A 7 17.58 5.99 13.31
CA LEU A 7 17.62 7.39 12.90
C LEU A 7 18.53 7.66 11.69
N ASN A 8 19.16 6.62 11.12
CA ASN A 8 20.15 6.78 10.07
C ASN A 8 19.57 6.63 8.66
N TYR A 9 18.32 6.18 8.53
CA TYR A 9 17.70 5.95 7.22
C TYR A 9 17.77 7.19 6.31
N SER A 10 17.42 8.36 6.83
CA SER A 10 17.43 9.62 6.09
C SER A 10 18.84 10.08 5.67
N TYR A 11 19.91 9.55 6.26
CA TYR A 11 21.29 9.84 5.86
C TYR A 11 21.74 9.00 4.66
N HIS A 12 21.08 7.89 4.40
CA HIS A 12 21.42 6.99 3.31
C HIS A 12 20.56 7.20 2.06
N PHE A 13 19.36 7.77 2.24
CA PHE A 13 18.40 7.95 1.17
C PHE A 13 17.99 9.42 1.05
N ASN A 14 18.14 9.98 -0.15
CA ASN A 14 17.64 11.32 -0.45
C ASN A 14 16.17 11.23 -0.82
N THR A 15 15.30 11.34 0.18
CA THR A 15 13.85 11.26 0.00
C THR A 15 13.26 12.66 -0.07
N ASN A 16 12.76 13.01 -1.25
CA ASN A 16 11.94 14.20 -1.43
C ASN A 16 10.49 13.89 -1.01
N ASN A 17 9.70 14.93 -0.76
CA ASN A 17 8.29 14.80 -0.37
C ASN A 17 8.06 13.91 0.87
N SER A 18 9.06 13.85 1.75
CA SER A 18 8.93 13.13 3.00
C SER A 18 7.81 13.71 3.86
N PHE A 19 7.39 12.94 4.86
CA PHE A 19 6.25 13.25 5.75
C PHE A 19 6.44 14.50 6.65
N LYS A 20 7.30 15.43 6.27
CA LYS A 20 7.60 16.66 7.05
C LYS A 20 6.39 17.53 7.36
N GLU A 21 5.43 17.57 6.47
CA GLU A 21 4.26 18.45 6.61
C GLU A 21 3.36 18.07 7.78
N ASN A 22 3.37 16.80 8.18
CA ASN A 22 2.67 16.31 9.36
C ASN A 22 3.62 15.98 10.52
N ALA A 23 4.91 16.23 10.34
CA ALA A 23 5.97 15.98 11.32
C ALA A 23 5.97 16.95 12.50
N GLN A 24 4.93 17.79 12.66
CA GLN A 24 4.76 18.57 13.89
C GLN A 24 4.85 17.72 15.17
N THR A 25 4.80 16.40 15.02
CA THR A 25 4.82 15.48 16.15
C THR A 25 5.94 14.45 16.13
N LYS A 26 6.62 14.17 15.00
CA LYS A 26 7.54 13.02 14.93
C LYS A 26 8.68 13.19 13.92
N PRO A 27 9.75 13.94 14.28
CA PRO A 27 10.94 14.11 13.43
C PRO A 27 11.60 12.80 12.98
N GLN A 28 11.39 11.71 13.72
CA GLN A 28 11.95 10.38 13.43
C GLN A 28 11.37 9.71 12.17
N PHE A 29 10.28 10.23 11.61
CA PHE A 29 9.71 9.72 10.35
C PHE A 29 10.16 10.52 9.12
N ASP A 30 10.93 11.56 9.34
CA ASP A 30 11.46 12.35 8.26
C ASP A 30 12.35 11.48 7.37
N GLY A 31 11.97 11.38 6.09
CA GLY A 31 12.67 10.56 5.11
C GLY A 31 12.22 9.09 5.02
N ILE A 32 11.35 8.60 5.91
CA ILE A 32 10.87 7.20 5.91
C ILE A 32 9.56 7.08 5.12
N THR A 33 8.71 8.11 5.19
CA THR A 33 7.44 8.17 4.45
C THR A 33 7.54 9.26 3.40
N TYR A 34 7.45 8.88 2.13
CA TYR A 34 7.66 9.78 1.00
C TYR A 34 6.94 9.28 -0.25
N SER A 35 6.75 10.16 -1.21
CA SER A 35 6.19 9.82 -2.52
C SER A 35 7.10 10.28 -3.66
N PHE A 36 6.95 9.67 -4.80
CA PHE A 36 7.60 10.11 -6.04
C PHE A 36 6.81 9.63 -7.26
N MET A 37 6.93 10.37 -8.35
CA MET A 37 6.45 9.95 -9.65
C MET A 37 7.57 9.26 -10.41
N TYR A 38 7.28 8.12 -11.03
CA TYR A 38 8.13 7.49 -12.02
C TYR A 38 7.30 7.19 -13.27
N GLY A 39 7.56 7.91 -14.34
CA GLY A 39 6.65 7.95 -15.48
C GLY A 39 5.27 8.43 -15.05
N ASP A 40 4.26 7.68 -15.40
CA ASP A 40 2.84 7.96 -15.08
C ASP A 40 2.36 7.25 -13.80
N VAL A 41 3.28 6.76 -12.98
CA VAL A 41 2.97 6.01 -11.74
C VAL A 41 3.36 6.80 -10.50
N LEU A 42 2.40 6.97 -9.60
CA LEU A 42 2.64 7.51 -8.26
C LEU A 42 3.05 6.39 -7.30
N PHE A 43 4.23 6.50 -6.72
CA PHE A 43 4.72 5.63 -5.68
C PHE A 43 4.57 6.29 -4.31
N LEU A 44 3.97 5.57 -3.37
CA LEU A 44 3.69 5.98 -2.01
C LEU A 44 4.42 5.03 -1.05
N VAL A 45 5.59 5.45 -0.57
CA VAL A 45 6.40 4.67 0.38
C VAL A 45 6.04 5.10 1.80
N PHE A 46 5.66 4.17 2.66
CA PHE A 46 5.23 4.50 4.00
C PHE A 46 5.63 3.42 5.03
N SER A 47 5.70 3.83 6.30
CA SER A 47 5.99 2.93 7.41
C SER A 47 4.78 2.78 8.33
N MET A 48 4.48 1.53 8.67
CA MET A 48 3.51 1.19 9.72
C MET A 48 4.21 0.80 11.02
N GLN A 49 5.54 0.78 11.05
CA GLN A 49 6.34 0.27 12.18
C GLN A 49 6.07 1.00 13.50
N ASP A 50 5.73 2.29 13.42
CA ASP A 50 5.50 3.12 14.60
C ASP A 50 4.02 3.27 14.98
N TYR A 51 3.16 2.36 14.54
CA TYR A 51 1.73 2.38 14.84
C TYR A 51 1.41 2.52 16.33
N TRP A 52 2.22 1.91 17.19
CA TRP A 52 2.08 1.93 18.65
C TRP A 52 2.22 3.35 19.26
N LYS A 53 2.92 4.28 18.60
CA LYS A 53 3.03 5.68 19.01
C LYS A 53 1.72 6.46 18.85
N GLY A 54 0.79 5.92 18.08
CA GLY A 54 -0.55 6.46 17.87
C GLY A 54 -1.58 5.98 18.89
N SER A 55 -1.15 5.32 19.97
CA SER A 55 -2.05 4.75 20.98
C SER A 55 -3.12 3.85 20.36
N PRO A 56 -2.72 2.75 19.67
CA PRO A 56 -3.65 1.87 19.00
C PRO A 56 -4.56 1.16 20.01
N ASN A 57 -5.81 0.93 19.62
CA ASN A 57 -6.72 0.04 20.33
C ASN A 57 -6.81 -1.29 19.59
N MET A 58 -6.15 -2.31 20.12
CA MET A 58 -6.10 -3.64 19.51
C MET A 58 -7.46 -4.36 19.57
N SER A 59 -8.31 -4.04 20.55
CA SER A 59 -9.64 -4.66 20.67
C SER A 59 -10.62 -4.15 19.62
N ASP A 60 -10.56 -2.86 19.32
CA ASP A 60 -11.43 -2.20 18.33
C ASP A 60 -10.76 -2.08 16.95
N LEU A 61 -9.50 -2.54 16.83
CA LEU A 61 -8.68 -2.45 15.64
C LEU A 61 -8.60 -1.02 15.07
N THR A 62 -8.39 -0.03 15.95
CA THR A 62 -8.27 1.37 15.58
C THR A 62 -6.89 1.93 15.89
N CYS A 63 -6.36 2.75 14.99
CA CYS A 63 -5.09 3.43 15.16
C CYS A 63 -5.16 4.85 14.55
N PRO A 64 -5.38 5.88 15.38
CA PRO A 64 -5.45 7.27 14.90
C PRO A 64 -4.24 7.71 14.07
N TYR A 65 -3.05 7.24 14.41
CA TYR A 65 -1.85 7.53 13.62
C TYR A 65 -1.96 7.00 12.18
N LEU A 66 -2.41 5.75 12.00
CA LEU A 66 -2.54 5.19 10.65
C LEU A 66 -3.70 5.81 9.89
N THR A 67 -4.85 5.99 10.52
CA THR A 67 -6.06 6.51 9.85
C THR A 67 -5.98 8.00 9.55
N ASN A 68 -5.47 8.81 10.50
CA ASN A 68 -5.42 10.26 10.35
C ASN A 68 -4.09 10.72 9.75
N ASP A 69 -2.94 10.40 10.39
CA ASP A 69 -1.69 10.97 9.93
C ASP A 69 -1.27 10.34 8.59
N VAL A 70 -1.15 9.00 8.54
CA VAL A 70 -0.77 8.29 7.32
C VAL A 70 -1.86 8.40 6.25
N GLY A 71 -3.13 8.22 6.63
CA GLY A 71 -4.26 8.31 5.71
C GLY A 71 -4.40 9.70 5.08
N ASN A 72 -4.28 10.77 5.85
CA ASN A 72 -4.32 12.14 5.31
C ASN A 72 -3.12 12.40 4.40
N TRP A 73 -1.95 11.87 4.73
CA TRP A 73 -0.81 11.96 3.85
C TRP A 73 -1.07 11.26 2.50
N PHE A 74 -1.63 10.04 2.49
CA PHE A 74 -2.02 9.33 1.26
C PHE A 74 -2.96 10.18 0.42
N ARG A 75 -4.07 10.67 1.01
CA ARG A 75 -5.06 11.53 0.33
C ARG A 75 -4.40 12.77 -0.28
N ASN A 76 -3.53 13.43 0.47
CA ASN A 76 -2.81 14.60 0.00
C ASN A 76 -1.87 14.30 -1.18
N GLN A 77 -1.13 13.18 -1.13
CA GLN A 77 -0.25 12.82 -2.23
C GLN A 77 -1.05 12.46 -3.49
N VAL A 78 -2.12 11.69 -3.36
CA VAL A 78 -3.00 11.34 -4.48
C VAL A 78 -3.66 12.59 -5.09
N ALA A 79 -4.15 13.51 -4.26
CA ALA A 79 -4.76 14.76 -4.73
C ALA A 79 -3.77 15.68 -5.45
N ARG A 80 -2.46 15.63 -5.08
CA ARG A 80 -1.39 16.39 -5.75
C ARG A 80 -0.95 15.81 -7.09
N HIS A 81 -1.28 14.55 -7.35
CA HIS A 81 -0.88 13.82 -8.56
C HIS A 81 -2.09 13.22 -9.29
N PRO A 82 -3.07 14.06 -9.70
CA PRO A 82 -4.25 13.60 -10.43
C PRO A 82 -3.89 13.01 -11.80
N GLU A 83 -2.70 13.33 -12.33
CA GLU A 83 -2.16 12.81 -13.59
C GLU A 83 -1.69 11.36 -13.51
N ALA A 84 -1.52 10.80 -12.30
CA ALA A 84 -1.03 9.44 -12.11
C ALA A 84 -2.01 8.42 -12.70
N LYS A 85 -1.53 7.61 -13.65
CA LYS A 85 -2.31 6.54 -14.29
C LYS A 85 -2.38 5.27 -13.44
N LEU A 86 -1.41 5.09 -12.57
CA LEU A 86 -1.32 3.98 -11.60
C LEU A 86 -0.79 4.51 -10.26
N ARG A 87 -1.24 3.89 -9.17
CA ARG A 87 -0.85 4.22 -7.81
C ARG A 87 -0.33 2.97 -7.10
N VAL A 88 0.92 3.03 -6.67
CA VAL A 88 1.61 1.91 -6.02
C VAL A 88 1.98 2.29 -4.60
N ALA A 89 1.51 1.52 -3.63
CA ALA A 89 1.90 1.65 -2.24
C ALA A 89 3.03 0.66 -1.90
N LEU A 90 4.05 1.12 -1.19
CA LEU A 90 5.16 0.29 -0.72
C LEU A 90 5.25 0.34 0.79
N VAL A 91 5.25 -0.82 1.42
CA VAL A 91 5.32 -0.97 2.86
C VAL A 91 6.12 -2.21 3.23
N HIS A 92 6.86 -2.18 4.35
CA HIS A 92 7.62 -3.35 4.78
C HIS A 92 6.72 -4.38 5.47
N LYS A 93 5.96 -3.98 6.50
CA LYS A 93 5.03 -4.90 7.18
C LYS A 93 3.81 -5.20 6.33
N ASN A 94 3.33 -6.43 6.42
CA ASN A 94 2.23 -6.90 5.58
C ASN A 94 0.86 -6.46 6.09
N ILE A 95 -0.01 -6.19 5.15
CA ILE A 95 -1.46 -6.09 5.34
C ILE A 95 -2.07 -7.48 5.18
N PHE A 96 -1.58 -8.22 4.18
CA PHE A 96 -1.89 -9.63 3.92
C PHE A 96 -0.61 -10.41 3.70
N SER A 97 -0.53 -11.61 4.25
CA SER A 97 0.55 -12.57 3.99
C SER A 97 0.09 -13.99 4.29
N GLY A 98 0.75 -14.95 3.72
CA GLY A 98 0.50 -16.38 3.93
C GLY A 98 1.58 -17.10 4.71
N SER A 99 2.42 -16.39 5.45
CA SER A 99 3.54 -16.96 6.21
C SER A 99 3.56 -16.43 7.64
N GLY A 100 4.67 -16.59 8.36
CA GLY A 100 4.78 -16.42 9.81
C GLY A 100 4.33 -15.08 10.36
N HIS A 101 4.59 -13.99 9.68
CA HIS A 101 4.21 -12.64 10.15
C HIS A 101 2.73 -12.31 9.96
N GLN A 102 1.97 -13.21 9.36
CA GLN A 102 0.53 -13.12 9.37
C GLN A 102 -0.05 -13.26 10.80
N GLU A 103 0.68 -13.92 11.69
CA GLU A 103 0.31 -14.13 13.10
C GLU A 103 0.69 -12.96 14.02
N ASP A 104 1.37 -11.93 13.51
CA ASP A 104 1.71 -10.74 14.29
C ASP A 104 0.41 -10.04 14.77
N ASP A 105 0.34 -9.73 16.06
CA ASP A 105 -0.85 -9.15 16.71
C ASP A 105 -1.35 -7.87 16.04
N GLU A 106 -0.45 -7.10 15.43
CA GLU A 106 -0.79 -5.85 14.75
C GLU A 106 -1.34 -6.03 13.33
N THR A 107 -1.19 -7.19 12.70
CA THR A 107 -1.62 -7.42 11.31
C THR A 107 -3.13 -7.20 11.10
N PRO A 108 -4.04 -7.65 12.00
CA PRO A 108 -5.46 -7.31 11.90
C PRO A 108 -5.74 -5.81 12.00
N LEU A 109 -4.97 -5.09 12.83
CA LEU A 109 -5.06 -3.63 12.95
C LEU A 109 -4.66 -2.94 11.64
N PHE A 110 -3.57 -3.39 11.01
CA PHE A 110 -3.12 -2.85 9.73
C PHE A 110 -4.17 -3.05 8.64
N ARG A 111 -4.82 -4.21 8.57
CA ARG A 111 -5.94 -4.43 7.64
C ARG A 111 -7.09 -3.48 7.91
N ALA A 112 -7.54 -3.40 9.15
CA ALA A 112 -8.69 -2.58 9.50
C ALA A 112 -8.47 -1.09 9.21
N THR A 113 -7.24 -0.60 9.38
CA THR A 113 -6.91 0.82 9.20
C THR A 113 -6.53 1.18 7.78
N MET A 114 -5.80 0.30 7.07
CA MET A 114 -5.25 0.64 5.75
C MET A 114 -6.18 0.30 4.58
N LEU A 115 -7.00 -0.76 4.66
CA LEU A 115 -7.90 -1.10 3.55
C LEU A 115 -8.86 0.03 3.15
N PRO A 116 -9.50 0.77 4.10
CA PRO A 116 -10.32 1.91 3.74
C PRO A 116 -9.53 3.01 3.02
N ILE A 117 -8.28 3.25 3.43
CA ILE A 117 -7.39 4.24 2.79
C ILE A 117 -6.99 3.78 1.39
N MET A 118 -6.61 2.49 1.22
CA MET A 118 -6.29 1.92 -0.09
C MET A 118 -7.47 2.04 -1.06
N LYS A 119 -8.70 1.77 -0.57
CA LYS A 119 -9.93 1.93 -1.34
C LYS A 119 -10.16 3.38 -1.76
N GLU A 120 -10.16 4.28 -0.80
CA GLU A 120 -10.42 5.71 -1.03
C GLU A 120 -9.39 6.32 -1.98
N CYS A 121 -8.13 5.93 -1.83
CA CYS A 121 -7.04 6.37 -2.69
C CYS A 121 -6.90 5.55 -3.98
N GLU A 122 -7.79 4.60 -4.23
CA GLU A 122 -7.75 3.69 -5.38
C GLU A 122 -6.33 3.19 -5.69
N ILE A 123 -5.71 2.57 -4.68
CA ILE A 123 -4.36 2.01 -4.83
C ILE A 123 -4.43 0.73 -5.68
N ASP A 124 -3.65 0.67 -6.75
CA ASP A 124 -3.65 -0.43 -7.71
C ASP A 124 -2.82 -1.62 -7.26
N LEU A 125 -1.61 -1.35 -6.75
CA LEU A 125 -0.67 -2.36 -6.30
C LEU A 125 -0.11 -2.01 -4.93
N VAL A 126 -0.14 -2.96 -4.01
CA VAL A 126 0.50 -2.86 -2.70
C VAL A 126 1.68 -3.81 -2.65
N MET A 127 2.88 -3.27 -2.65
CA MET A 127 4.11 -4.03 -2.51
C MET A 127 4.47 -4.13 -1.03
N GLN A 128 4.57 -5.34 -0.54
CA GLN A 128 4.82 -5.66 0.86
C GLN A 128 6.13 -6.44 1.00
N GLY A 129 6.57 -6.62 2.22
CA GLY A 129 7.76 -7.38 2.58
C GLY A 129 7.53 -8.21 3.83
N HIS A 130 8.55 -8.27 4.70
CA HIS A 130 8.56 -8.90 6.01
C HIS A 130 8.50 -10.43 5.97
N ASP A 131 7.52 -11.03 5.31
CA ASP A 131 7.52 -12.44 4.99
C ASP A 131 8.41 -12.71 3.75
N HIS A 132 9.28 -13.71 3.89
CA HIS A 132 10.26 -14.06 2.88
C HIS A 132 9.73 -15.17 1.96
N CYS A 133 8.45 -15.09 1.61
CA CYS A 133 7.77 -15.90 0.61
C CYS A 133 7.48 -15.08 -0.64
N TYR A 134 7.20 -15.76 -1.72
CA TYR A 134 6.67 -15.15 -2.94
C TYR A 134 5.14 -15.27 -2.93
N GLU A 135 4.45 -14.15 -3.03
CA GLU A 135 3.00 -14.10 -2.82
C GLU A 135 2.35 -13.12 -3.79
N VAL A 136 1.33 -13.60 -4.53
CA VAL A 136 0.46 -12.76 -5.39
C VAL A 136 -0.97 -12.97 -4.93
N MET A 137 -1.59 -11.92 -4.39
CA MET A 137 -2.90 -11.96 -3.75
C MET A 137 -3.86 -10.94 -4.37
N GLY A 138 -5.09 -11.37 -4.64
CA GLY A 138 -6.14 -10.50 -5.14
C GLY A 138 -6.26 -10.47 -6.66
N PRO A 139 -6.84 -9.41 -7.27
CA PRO A 139 -7.22 -8.15 -6.62
C PRO A 139 -8.22 -8.37 -5.49
N VAL A 140 -8.01 -7.68 -4.38
CA VAL A 140 -8.83 -7.83 -3.18
C VAL A 140 -9.87 -6.70 -3.13
N ASN A 141 -11.14 -7.09 -3.03
CA ASN A 141 -12.20 -6.15 -2.72
C ASN A 141 -12.02 -5.64 -1.27
N PRO A 142 -11.82 -4.35 -1.06
CA PRO A 142 -11.47 -3.81 0.26
C PRO A 142 -12.63 -3.87 1.27
N ASP A 143 -13.88 -3.95 0.82
CA ASP A 143 -15.06 -4.01 1.68
C ASP A 143 -15.33 -5.43 2.17
N THR A 144 -15.30 -6.39 1.24
CA THR A 144 -15.59 -7.80 1.55
C THR A 144 -14.35 -8.58 1.95
N ARG A 145 -13.16 -8.05 1.64
CA ARG A 145 -11.86 -8.72 1.84
C ARG A 145 -11.76 -10.05 1.12
N THR A 146 -12.42 -10.14 -0.04
CA THR A 146 -12.44 -11.33 -0.91
C THR A 146 -11.76 -11.03 -2.24
N PRO A 147 -11.25 -12.05 -2.95
CA PRO A 147 -10.66 -11.84 -4.27
C PRO A 147 -11.74 -11.54 -5.31
N ILE A 148 -11.40 -10.68 -6.27
CA ILE A 148 -12.24 -10.34 -7.43
C ILE A 148 -11.83 -11.27 -8.57
N LEU A 149 -12.39 -12.48 -8.61
CA LEU A 149 -11.94 -13.54 -9.53
C LEU A 149 -12.19 -13.20 -11.00
N ASP A 150 -13.27 -12.50 -11.31
CA ASP A 150 -13.61 -12.08 -12.69
C ASP A 150 -12.63 -11.02 -13.23
N ALA A 151 -11.83 -10.42 -12.36
CA ALA A 151 -10.78 -9.47 -12.71
C ALA A 151 -9.45 -10.13 -13.10
N ILE A 152 -9.40 -11.48 -13.21
CA ILE A 152 -8.17 -12.23 -13.45
C ILE A 152 -8.30 -13.06 -14.72
N THR A 153 -7.36 -12.84 -15.64
CA THR A 153 -7.27 -13.62 -16.89
C THR A 153 -5.86 -14.17 -17.11
N ASP A 154 -5.69 -15.05 -18.10
CA ASP A 154 -4.39 -15.51 -18.62
C ASP A 154 -3.45 -16.15 -17.59
N ARG A 155 -4.00 -16.71 -16.49
CA ARG A 155 -3.22 -17.46 -15.52
C ARG A 155 -3.16 -18.95 -15.88
N GLU A 156 -2.03 -19.56 -15.59
CA GLU A 156 -1.76 -20.98 -15.85
C GLU A 156 -1.76 -21.77 -14.53
N GLU A 157 -2.47 -22.89 -14.50
CA GLU A 157 -2.42 -23.79 -13.35
C GLU A 157 -1.06 -24.51 -13.30
N VAL A 158 -0.45 -24.53 -12.14
CA VAL A 158 0.84 -25.17 -11.90
C VAL A 158 0.72 -26.24 -10.81
N PRO A 159 1.63 -27.27 -10.83
CA PRO A 159 1.61 -28.31 -9.80
C PRO A 159 1.73 -27.73 -8.39
N THR A 160 0.94 -28.23 -7.46
CA THR A 160 0.93 -27.78 -6.05
C THR A 160 2.26 -27.99 -5.31
N ASN A 161 3.14 -28.84 -5.84
CA ASN A 161 4.50 -29.03 -5.30
C ASN A 161 5.44 -27.84 -5.55
N VAL A 162 5.10 -26.90 -6.43
CA VAL A 162 5.88 -25.69 -6.71
C VAL A 162 5.16 -24.42 -6.22
N SER A 163 3.85 -24.49 -6.03
CA SER A 163 3.05 -23.36 -5.53
C SER A 163 1.88 -23.83 -4.67
N MET A 164 1.63 -23.13 -3.59
CA MET A 164 0.49 -23.43 -2.73
C MET A 164 -0.83 -22.92 -3.32
N SER A 165 -0.82 -21.85 -4.12
CA SER A 165 -2.01 -21.34 -4.81
C SER A 165 -2.39 -22.13 -6.05
N GLY A 166 -1.43 -22.73 -6.70
CA GLY A 166 -1.65 -23.48 -7.94
C GLY A 166 -1.69 -22.65 -9.22
N TYR A 167 -1.37 -21.37 -9.19
CA TYR A 167 -1.40 -20.49 -10.37
C TYR A 167 -0.10 -19.74 -10.61
N LYS A 168 0.24 -19.56 -11.89
CA LYS A 168 1.36 -18.78 -12.39
C LYS A 168 0.88 -17.79 -13.46
N GLY A 169 1.58 -16.68 -13.61
CA GLY A 169 1.23 -15.65 -14.58
C GLY A 169 -0.02 -14.88 -14.19
N GLY A 170 -0.76 -14.46 -15.19
CA GLY A 170 -2.03 -13.76 -15.06
C GLY A 170 -1.97 -12.27 -15.41
N THR A 171 -3.12 -11.78 -15.79
CA THR A 171 -3.43 -10.34 -15.92
C THR A 171 -4.48 -10.02 -14.88
N TYR A 172 -4.15 -9.08 -13.99
CA TYR A 172 -4.97 -8.69 -12.85
C TYR A 172 -5.50 -7.28 -13.08
N LEU A 173 -6.82 -7.17 -13.29
CA LEU A 173 -7.50 -5.89 -13.43
C LEU A 173 -7.79 -5.31 -12.04
N VAL A 174 -7.26 -4.12 -11.76
CA VAL A 174 -7.30 -3.50 -10.41
C VAL A 174 -8.27 -2.32 -10.30
N ASP A 175 -9.26 -2.25 -11.18
CA ASP A 175 -10.24 -1.17 -11.19
C ASP A 175 -11.12 -1.10 -9.93
N ASP A 176 -11.38 -2.23 -9.30
CA ASP A 176 -12.31 -2.34 -8.17
C ASP A 176 -11.66 -2.93 -6.91
N GLY A 177 -10.32 -3.09 -6.91
CA GLY A 177 -9.55 -3.58 -5.77
C GLY A 177 -8.05 -3.60 -6.02
N SER A 178 -7.27 -3.64 -4.96
CA SER A 178 -5.81 -3.64 -5.03
C SER A 178 -5.24 -5.05 -5.15
N LEU A 179 -4.16 -5.21 -5.94
CA LEU A 179 -3.32 -6.40 -5.91
C LEU A 179 -2.26 -6.25 -4.80
N TYR A 180 -2.05 -7.31 -4.01
CA TYR A 180 -1.02 -7.37 -2.98
C TYR A 180 0.09 -8.31 -3.41
N PHE A 181 1.34 -7.88 -3.24
CA PHE A 181 2.49 -8.59 -3.76
C PHE A 181 3.65 -8.60 -2.75
N ILE A 182 4.24 -9.79 -2.54
CA ILE A 182 5.50 -9.97 -1.83
C ILE A 182 6.47 -10.70 -2.77
N GLY A 183 7.63 -10.09 -3.02
CA GLY A 183 8.62 -10.57 -4.00
C GLY A 183 9.63 -11.58 -3.45
N ALA A 184 9.34 -12.25 -2.34
CA ALA A 184 10.28 -13.10 -1.59
C ALA A 184 11.48 -12.30 -1.03
N THR A 185 12.67 -12.89 -1.00
CA THR A 185 13.87 -12.28 -0.41
C THR A 185 15.10 -12.49 -1.27
N CYS A 186 16.00 -11.53 -1.31
CA CYS A 186 17.34 -11.70 -1.86
C CYS A 186 18.34 -12.25 -0.84
N GLY A 187 17.94 -12.39 0.44
CA GLY A 187 18.77 -12.92 1.52
C GLY A 187 18.63 -14.43 1.70
N SER A 188 19.40 -14.96 2.67
CA SER A 188 19.41 -16.39 2.99
C SER A 188 18.24 -16.81 3.89
N LYS A 189 17.60 -15.86 4.61
CA LYS A 189 16.48 -16.17 5.50
C LYS A 189 15.24 -16.48 4.68
N LYS A 190 14.61 -17.61 4.95
CA LYS A 190 13.43 -18.09 4.23
C LYS A 190 12.31 -18.35 5.21
N TYR A 191 11.10 -17.97 4.80
CA TYR A 191 9.85 -18.43 5.42
C TYR A 191 9.14 -19.37 4.45
N TYR A 192 8.23 -20.14 4.98
CA TYR A 192 7.50 -21.13 4.18
C TYR A 192 6.01 -20.79 4.21
N PRO A 193 5.34 -20.95 3.05
CA PRO A 193 3.90 -20.77 2.96
C PRO A 193 3.16 -21.67 3.94
N TYR A 194 2.14 -21.12 4.58
CA TYR A 194 1.20 -21.90 5.36
C TYR A 194 0.33 -22.76 4.44
N THR A 195 0.01 -23.94 4.90
CA THR A 195 -0.99 -24.79 4.23
C THR A 195 -2.38 -24.15 4.41
N LYS A 196 -3.31 -24.53 3.51
CA LYS A 196 -4.70 -24.10 3.60
C LYS A 196 -5.30 -24.36 5.01
N ALA A 197 -5.07 -25.53 5.57
CA ALA A 197 -5.57 -25.88 6.90
C ALA A 197 -4.97 -25.03 8.03
N GLN A 198 -3.70 -24.67 7.94
CA GLN A 198 -3.08 -23.73 8.91
C GLN A 198 -3.71 -22.35 8.79
N MET A 199 -3.90 -21.83 7.58
CA MET A 199 -4.55 -20.54 7.37
C MET A 199 -5.99 -20.54 7.86
N GLU A 200 -6.78 -21.54 7.52
CA GLU A 200 -8.18 -21.65 7.97
C GLU A 200 -8.29 -21.69 9.49
N SER A 201 -7.39 -22.41 10.16
CA SER A 201 -7.36 -22.45 11.63
C SER A 201 -7.00 -21.08 12.24
N TYR A 202 -6.04 -20.39 11.66
CA TYR A 202 -5.60 -19.08 12.14
C TYR A 202 -6.65 -17.99 11.87
N TYR A 203 -7.24 -17.98 10.68
CA TYR A 203 -8.18 -16.93 10.29
C TYR A 203 -9.56 -17.04 10.90
N SER A 204 -10.00 -18.22 11.26
CA SER A 204 -11.23 -18.36 12.05
C SER A 204 -11.12 -17.61 13.40
N ALA A 205 -9.91 -17.52 13.96
CA ALA A 205 -9.63 -16.74 15.17
C ALA A 205 -9.55 -15.22 14.92
N HIS A 206 -9.21 -14.78 13.68
CA HIS A 206 -8.97 -13.38 13.32
C HIS A 206 -10.02 -12.77 12.39
N GLN A 207 -11.19 -13.37 12.26
CA GLN A 207 -12.36 -12.84 11.53
C GLN A 207 -12.15 -12.61 10.02
N VAL A 208 -11.27 -13.35 9.38
CA VAL A 208 -11.12 -13.33 7.93
C VAL A 208 -11.54 -14.68 7.38
N GLU A 209 -12.73 -14.74 6.76
CA GLU A 209 -13.21 -15.95 6.10
C GLU A 209 -12.41 -16.19 4.80
N ASN A 210 -12.11 -17.46 4.51
CA ASN A 210 -11.52 -17.93 3.25
C ASN A 210 -10.24 -17.19 2.80
N TYR A 211 -9.39 -16.83 3.74
CA TYR A 211 -8.16 -16.07 3.44
C TYR A 211 -7.25 -16.75 2.41
N PHE A 212 -7.21 -18.09 2.37
CA PHE A 212 -6.42 -18.81 1.38
C PHE A 212 -6.85 -18.48 -0.05
N ASP A 213 -8.12 -18.19 -0.28
CA ASP A 213 -8.65 -17.84 -1.60
C ASP A 213 -8.12 -16.49 -2.12
N LEU A 214 -7.52 -15.65 -1.24
CA LEU A 214 -6.85 -14.42 -1.66
C LEU A 214 -5.60 -14.67 -2.51
N PHE A 215 -4.95 -15.84 -2.37
CA PHE A 215 -3.76 -16.21 -3.15
C PHE A 215 -4.18 -16.67 -4.55
N THR A 216 -4.54 -15.73 -5.36
CA THR A 216 -5.05 -15.94 -6.72
C THR A 216 -3.97 -16.15 -7.76
N GLY A 217 -2.73 -15.79 -7.43
CA GLY A 217 -1.55 -16.04 -8.21
C GLY A 217 -0.60 -17.04 -7.53
N MET A 218 0.67 -16.99 -7.86
CA MET A 218 1.67 -17.87 -7.28
C MET A 218 1.91 -17.53 -5.81
N PHE A 219 1.95 -18.58 -4.99
CA PHE A 219 2.27 -18.52 -3.57
C PHE A 219 3.24 -19.64 -3.23
N CYS A 220 4.52 -19.31 -3.04
CA CYS A 220 5.57 -20.32 -2.87
C CYS A 220 6.80 -19.77 -2.14
N GLN A 221 7.69 -20.67 -1.73
CA GLN A 221 9.06 -20.34 -1.38
C GLN A 221 9.95 -20.67 -2.60
N PRO A 222 10.56 -19.66 -3.26
CA PRO A 222 11.41 -19.90 -4.44
C PRO A 222 12.68 -20.72 -4.15
N GLY A 223 13.12 -20.75 -2.89
CA GLY A 223 14.26 -21.55 -2.47
C GLY A 223 15.63 -20.94 -2.75
N ALA A 224 15.72 -19.92 -3.59
CA ALA A 224 16.92 -19.18 -3.96
C ALA A 224 16.73 -17.67 -3.75
N PRO A 225 17.82 -16.88 -3.68
CA PRO A 225 17.74 -15.43 -3.68
C PRO A 225 16.88 -14.96 -4.86
N SER A 226 15.96 -14.02 -4.58
CA SER A 226 14.98 -13.59 -5.57
C SER A 226 14.97 -12.08 -5.69
N TYR A 227 14.71 -11.59 -6.89
CA TYR A 227 14.47 -10.18 -7.16
C TYR A 227 13.36 -10.00 -8.20
N THR A 228 12.79 -8.83 -8.24
CA THR A 228 11.68 -8.51 -9.15
C THR A 228 11.97 -7.23 -9.92
N THR A 229 11.63 -7.24 -11.20
CA THR A 229 11.68 -6.06 -12.06
C THR A 229 10.27 -5.64 -12.47
N PHE A 230 10.09 -4.34 -12.63
CA PHE A 230 8.82 -3.74 -13.03
C PHE A 230 9.01 -2.96 -14.33
N SER A 231 8.19 -3.26 -15.33
CA SER A 231 8.12 -2.50 -16.57
C SER A 231 6.79 -1.77 -16.64
N LEU A 232 6.85 -0.47 -16.88
CA LEU A 232 5.68 0.40 -16.90
C LEU A 232 5.36 0.79 -18.34
N LYS A 233 4.13 0.56 -18.76
CA LYS A 233 3.66 1.00 -20.08
C LYS A 233 2.17 1.31 -19.99
N ASP A 234 1.81 2.56 -20.29
CA ASP A 234 0.45 3.06 -20.20
C ASP A 234 -0.14 2.80 -18.80
N LYS A 235 -1.29 2.13 -18.69
CA LYS A 235 -1.94 1.72 -17.43
C LYS A 235 -1.59 0.28 -17.03
N THR A 236 -0.38 -0.20 -17.36
CA THR A 236 0.04 -1.58 -17.12
C THR A 236 1.39 -1.63 -16.44
N ILE A 237 1.48 -2.38 -15.35
CA ILE A 237 2.72 -2.79 -14.72
C ILE A 237 2.95 -4.25 -15.07
N THR A 238 4.04 -4.56 -15.78
CA THR A 238 4.50 -5.94 -15.97
C THR A 238 5.54 -6.27 -14.90
N VAL A 239 5.28 -7.31 -14.14
CA VAL A 239 6.09 -7.78 -13.02
C VAL A 239 6.80 -9.03 -13.44
N ASN A 240 8.15 -9.03 -13.43
CA ASN A 240 8.97 -10.20 -13.74
C ASN A 240 9.81 -10.57 -12.52
N SER A 241 9.66 -11.79 -12.03
CA SER A 241 10.31 -12.29 -10.83
C SER A 241 11.33 -13.38 -11.17
N TYR A 242 12.53 -13.20 -10.63
CA TYR A 242 13.70 -14.02 -10.94
C TYR A 242 14.27 -14.62 -9.66
N THR A 243 14.84 -15.81 -9.80
CA THR A 243 15.78 -16.39 -8.84
C THR A 243 17.21 -16.24 -9.36
N SER A 244 18.18 -16.13 -8.45
CA SER A 244 19.61 -16.11 -8.80
C SER A 244 20.32 -17.32 -8.20
N ASP A 245 21.25 -17.93 -8.96
CA ASP A 245 22.15 -18.95 -8.47
C ASP A 245 23.44 -18.35 -7.87
N GLU A 246 24.35 -19.23 -7.39
CA GLU A 246 25.63 -18.83 -6.80
C GLU A 246 26.59 -18.24 -7.83
N GLU A 247 26.44 -18.55 -9.10
CA GLU A 247 27.22 -18.03 -10.23
C GLU A 247 26.69 -16.66 -10.71
N GLY A 248 25.55 -16.19 -10.19
CA GLY A 248 24.91 -14.94 -10.54
C GLY A 248 24.01 -15.01 -11.77
N ASN A 249 23.71 -16.21 -12.28
CA ASN A 249 22.73 -16.36 -13.35
C ASN A 249 21.32 -16.16 -12.81
N SER A 250 20.47 -15.56 -13.63
CA SER A 250 19.08 -15.26 -13.25
C SER A 250 18.11 -16.11 -14.08
N THR A 251 17.17 -16.74 -13.38
CA THR A 251 16.10 -17.54 -14.00
C THR A 251 14.75 -16.89 -13.73
N LEU A 252 14.02 -16.53 -14.78
CA LEU A 252 12.65 -16.03 -14.68
C LEU A 252 11.73 -17.17 -14.23
N PHE A 253 11.03 -17.00 -13.11
CA PHE A 253 10.12 -18.04 -12.61
C PHE A 253 8.65 -17.62 -12.63
N ASN A 254 8.35 -16.30 -12.60
CA ASN A 254 6.99 -15.81 -12.77
C ASN A 254 6.95 -14.46 -13.50
N THR A 255 5.88 -14.26 -14.30
CA THR A 255 5.57 -12.99 -14.94
C THR A 255 4.08 -12.77 -14.85
N PHE A 256 3.64 -11.60 -14.37
CA PHE A 256 2.24 -11.22 -14.37
C PHE A 256 2.06 -9.73 -14.68
N LYS A 257 0.82 -9.32 -14.95
CA LYS A 257 0.47 -7.93 -15.25
C LYS A 257 -0.55 -7.39 -14.26
N VAL A 258 -0.35 -6.17 -13.85
CA VAL A 258 -1.34 -5.34 -13.12
C VAL A 258 -1.85 -4.30 -14.10
N VAL A 259 -3.15 -4.27 -14.35
CA VAL A 259 -3.77 -3.42 -15.37
C VAL A 259 -4.89 -2.62 -14.75
N ARG A 260 -4.93 -1.33 -15.05
CA ARG A 260 -6.07 -0.47 -14.76
C ARG A 260 -6.69 -0.01 -16.07
N GLU A 261 -7.98 -0.20 -16.24
CA GLU A 261 -8.71 0.27 -17.43
C GLU A 261 -9.42 1.60 -17.17
N LYS A 262 -10.06 1.73 -16.01
CA LYS A 262 -10.77 2.96 -15.61
C LYS A 262 -9.78 4.08 -15.26
N GLU A 263 -10.22 5.33 -15.46
CA GLU A 263 -9.52 6.47 -14.85
C GLU A 263 -9.71 6.44 -13.33
N HIS A 264 -8.71 6.91 -12.61
CA HIS A 264 -8.88 7.12 -11.16
C HIS A 264 -9.91 8.21 -10.91
N THR A 265 -10.75 7.99 -9.91
CA THR A 265 -11.61 9.05 -9.39
C THR A 265 -10.72 10.15 -8.80
N PRO A 266 -10.85 11.40 -9.23
CA PRO A 266 -10.15 12.49 -8.59
C PRO A 266 -10.51 12.49 -7.10
N LEU A 267 -9.51 12.34 -6.23
CA LEU A 267 -9.71 12.70 -4.84
C LEU A 267 -9.88 14.22 -4.81
N THR A 268 -11.12 14.65 -4.75
CA THR A 268 -11.43 16.00 -4.32
C THR A 268 -11.05 16.06 -2.85
N GLY A 269 -9.80 16.43 -2.62
CA GLY A 269 -9.31 16.65 -1.27
C GLY A 269 -10.13 17.77 -0.64
N LEU A 270 -10.95 17.41 0.36
CA LEU A 270 -12.00 18.23 0.93
C LEU A 270 -13.02 18.63 -0.16
N GLU A 271 -14.27 18.21 -0.03
CA GLU A 271 -15.37 18.76 -0.82
C GLU A 271 -15.09 20.24 -0.99
N ASP A 272 -15.17 20.75 -2.22
CA ASP A 272 -15.15 22.20 -2.47
C ASP A 272 -16.17 22.81 -1.50
N ILE A 273 -15.68 23.24 -0.33
CA ILE A 273 -16.55 23.87 0.65
C ILE A 273 -17.03 25.12 -0.03
N ARG A 274 -18.26 25.07 -0.49
CA ARG A 274 -18.91 26.24 -1.10
C ARG A 274 -18.77 27.38 -0.10
N VAL A 275 -18.44 28.55 -0.60
CA VAL A 275 -18.24 29.77 0.21
C VAL A 275 -19.40 30.04 1.17
N ASP A 276 -20.60 29.56 0.86
CA ASP A 276 -21.83 29.61 1.66
C ASP A 276 -21.87 28.61 2.84
N GLN A 277 -20.92 27.63 2.89
CA GLN A 277 -20.82 26.62 3.97
C GLN A 277 -19.69 26.90 4.96
N LEU A 278 -19.00 28.03 4.83
CA LEU A 278 -17.89 28.38 5.72
C LEU A 278 -18.40 28.76 7.12
N PRO A 279 -17.72 28.29 8.19
CA PRO A 279 -18.09 28.69 9.54
C PRO A 279 -17.97 30.21 9.72
N THR A 280 -19.04 30.82 10.15
CA THR A 280 -19.04 32.25 10.57
C THR A 280 -18.56 32.33 12.02
N GLY A 281 -17.37 32.86 12.24
CA GLY A 281 -16.82 33.07 13.58
C GLY A 281 -15.30 33.27 13.58
N ASP A 282 -14.75 33.61 14.73
CA ASP A 282 -13.32 33.91 14.97
C ASP A 282 -12.38 32.68 14.85
N VAL A 283 -12.83 31.58 14.25
CA VAL A 283 -12.07 30.35 14.11
C VAL A 283 -11.26 30.40 12.82
N THR A 284 -9.95 30.27 12.94
CA THR A 284 -9.07 30.05 11.76
C THR A 284 -9.19 28.62 11.28
N THR A 285 -9.76 28.41 10.12
CA THR A 285 -9.89 27.09 9.48
C THR A 285 -8.93 26.99 8.30
N LYS A 286 -8.22 25.90 8.20
CA LYS A 286 -7.41 25.58 7.01
C LYS A 286 -8.27 24.84 6.00
N LEU A 287 -8.25 25.31 4.76
CA LEU A 287 -8.95 24.71 3.64
C LEU A 287 -7.95 24.43 2.51
N LEU A 288 -8.17 23.36 1.77
CA LEU A 288 -7.51 23.16 0.50
C LEU A 288 -8.48 23.58 -0.61
N TYR A 289 -8.15 24.60 -1.36
CA TYR A 289 -8.95 25.10 -2.47
C TYR A 289 -8.10 25.15 -3.73
N GLN A 290 -8.53 24.47 -4.79
CA GLN A 290 -7.81 24.37 -6.06
C GLN A 290 -6.32 23.96 -5.92
N GLY A 291 -6.02 23.02 -5.00
CA GLY A 291 -4.66 22.59 -4.73
C GLY A 291 -3.81 23.54 -3.88
N GLN A 292 -4.39 24.63 -3.35
CA GLN A 292 -3.72 25.59 -2.49
C GLN A 292 -4.28 25.56 -1.08
N ILE A 293 -3.43 25.69 -0.08
CA ILE A 293 -3.86 25.85 1.30
C ILE A 293 -4.37 27.28 1.50
N ILE A 294 -5.64 27.40 1.86
CA ILE A 294 -6.31 28.66 2.17
C ILE A 294 -6.58 28.70 3.67
N LEU A 295 -6.26 29.80 4.30
CA LEU A 295 -6.59 30.10 5.68
C LEU A 295 -7.84 30.95 5.72
N MET A 296 -8.92 30.43 6.29
CA MET A 296 -10.14 31.19 6.50
C MET A 296 -10.10 31.83 7.90
N ARG A 297 -10.26 33.16 7.96
CA ARG A 297 -10.37 33.88 9.20
C ARG A 297 -11.46 34.97 9.07
N ASN A 298 -12.45 34.95 9.94
CA ASN A 298 -13.58 35.89 9.90
C ASN A 298 -14.27 35.98 8.53
N GLY A 299 -14.43 34.85 7.85
CA GLY A 299 -15.06 34.81 6.53
C GLY A 299 -14.18 35.33 5.37
N VAL A 300 -12.92 35.64 5.62
CA VAL A 300 -11.96 36.07 4.61
C VAL A 300 -10.95 34.93 4.33
N ALA A 301 -10.72 34.64 3.05
CA ALA A 301 -9.73 33.66 2.61
C ALA A 301 -8.35 34.30 2.42
N TYR A 302 -7.33 33.66 2.97
CA TYR A 302 -5.93 34.06 2.84
C TYR A 302 -5.10 32.91 2.28
N ASP A 303 -4.11 33.22 1.46
CA ASP A 303 -3.07 32.25 1.10
C ASP A 303 -2.11 31.99 2.28
N ILE A 304 -1.19 31.05 2.13
CA ILE A 304 -0.18 30.71 3.16
C ILE A 304 0.78 31.88 3.47
N LEU A 305 0.84 32.89 2.62
CA LEU A 305 1.66 34.09 2.80
C LEU A 305 0.88 35.23 3.46
N GLY A 306 -0.43 35.02 3.73
CA GLY A 306 -1.31 36.00 4.36
C GLY A 306 -1.96 36.97 3.38
N ASN A 307 -1.90 36.75 2.07
CA ASN A 307 -2.60 37.54 1.08
C ASN A 307 -4.06 37.10 0.96
N ILE A 308 -4.96 38.06 0.76
CA ILE A 308 -6.39 37.76 0.52
C ILE A 308 -6.52 37.06 -0.84
N VAL A 309 -7.19 35.92 -0.84
CA VAL A 309 -7.54 35.15 -2.06
C VAL A 309 -8.92 35.59 -2.51
N GLN A 310 -9.03 36.08 -3.74
CA GLN A 310 -10.30 36.50 -4.34
C GLN A 310 -11.03 35.34 -4.97
#